data_b3f2c86adaab6913625e1fed02339ad8
#
_entry.id   b3f2c86adaab6913625e1fed02339ad8
#
_cell.length_a   1.000
_cell.length_b   1.000
_cell.length_c   1.000
_cell.angle_alpha   90.00
_cell.angle_beta   90.00
_cell.angle_gamma   90.00
#
_symmetry.space_group_name_H-M   'P 1'
#
loop_
_entity.id
_entity.type
_entity.pdbx_description
1 polymer ?
#
loop_
_entity_poly.entity_id
_entity_poly.type
_entity_poly.pdbx_seq_one_letter_code
_entity_poly.pdbx_strand_id
1 'polypeptide(L)'
;MKRFLPLLAALPVAFLPACSKPAAGTSASGTITAGKFTIVATMTDGADTVAAKSNAENALRLHPDLAAMAGLYGYNPPACLEAVRDAAKASGKPASVRIFGFDGLEPTLAGIKSGEITGTIVQQPFEYGYQSMKSLKALADGQPVTSRNGTIDIPVKVITKDNIAPHEAALAELMKSAAAATPPPAGAPRFVFITNNNSSFWDEARAGCLKAQAELGITVDFQMPDRQEVSAQNAVIENVLNKPDTKGVAITVMSADAQADVLAAIAAKVPLVTHDSDAPSSPRKLYHGMDNYSAGRELGKLIRSSLPDGGKIAVFVGSMDAQNARERQQGMIDELSAKP
;
A
#
# COMPACT_ATOMS: atom_id res chain seq x y z
N MET A 1 -49.97 47.45 49.29
CA MET A 1 -49.16 47.30 48.06
C MET A 1 -47.90 46.51 48.38
N LYS A 2 -47.92 45.19 48.08
CA LYS A 2 -46.79 44.26 48.35
C LYS A 2 -46.05 44.05 46.99
N ARG A 3 -44.78 44.44 46.97
CA ARG A 3 -43.93 44.28 45.81
C ARG A 3 -43.34 42.86 45.86
N PHE A 4 -43.61 42.05 44.81
CA PHE A 4 -42.94 40.77 44.58
C PHE A 4 -41.68 41.02 43.79
N LEU A 5 -40.53 40.52 44.30
CA LEU A 5 -39.27 40.37 43.59
C LEU A 5 -39.24 38.96 42.96
N PRO A 6 -38.85 38.83 41.69
CA PRO A 6 -38.62 37.49 41.14
C PRO A 6 -37.19 36.99 41.51
N LEU A 7 -37.16 35.79 42.01
CA LEU A 7 -35.94 35.00 42.33
C LEU A 7 -35.40 34.45 40.99
N LEU A 8 -34.20 34.93 40.55
CA LEU A 8 -33.46 34.32 39.45
C LEU A 8 -32.81 33.05 39.95
N ALA A 9 -33.29 31.90 39.46
CA ALA A 9 -32.64 30.62 39.66
C ALA A 9 -31.47 30.49 38.65
N ALA A 10 -30.25 30.46 39.17
CA ALA A 10 -29.03 30.16 38.41
C ALA A 10 -28.99 28.63 38.15
N LEU A 11 -29.11 28.20 36.91
CA LEU A 11 -28.85 26.83 36.47
C LEU A 11 -27.34 26.59 36.44
N PRO A 12 -26.84 25.49 37.01
CA PRO A 12 -25.43 25.12 36.87
C PRO A 12 -25.16 24.63 35.43
N VAL A 13 -24.23 25.29 34.74
CA VAL A 13 -23.68 24.80 33.48
C VAL A 13 -22.82 23.58 33.79
N ALA A 14 -23.33 22.42 33.47
CA ALA A 14 -22.55 21.18 33.51
C ALA A 14 -21.53 21.21 32.37
N PHE A 15 -20.25 21.36 32.71
CA PHE A 15 -19.15 21.08 31.80
C PHE A 15 -19.13 19.59 31.52
N LEU A 16 -19.61 19.18 30.34
CA LEU A 16 -19.33 17.86 29.80
C LEU A 16 -17.84 17.81 29.42
N PRO A 17 -17.08 16.83 29.88
CA PRO A 17 -15.73 16.66 29.42
C PRO A 17 -15.80 16.31 27.91
N ALA A 18 -15.11 17.09 27.07
CA ALA A 18 -14.90 16.78 25.68
C ALA A 18 -14.24 15.40 25.62
N CYS A 19 -14.92 14.41 25.00
CA CYS A 19 -14.29 13.16 24.61
C CYS A 19 -13.14 13.49 23.67
N SER A 20 -11.94 13.62 24.20
CA SER A 20 -10.72 13.52 23.40
C SER A 20 -10.71 12.13 22.80
N LYS A 21 -10.72 12.04 21.44
CA LYS A 21 -10.38 10.80 20.73
C LYS A 21 -9.10 10.26 21.36
N PRO A 22 -9.04 8.95 21.68
CA PRO A 22 -7.78 8.38 22.15
C PRO A 22 -6.73 8.64 21.06
N ALA A 23 -5.61 9.19 21.44
CA ALA A 23 -4.42 9.28 20.59
C ALA A 23 -4.15 7.88 20.04
N ALA A 24 -3.83 7.79 18.73
CA ALA A 24 -3.52 6.53 18.05
C ALA A 24 -2.58 5.70 18.92
N GLY A 25 -3.10 4.59 19.43
CA GLY A 25 -2.42 3.85 20.49
C GLY A 25 -1.22 3.11 19.90
N THR A 26 -0.06 3.34 20.50
CA THR A 26 1.07 2.41 20.40
C THR A 26 0.63 1.07 20.93
N SER A 27 0.22 0.13 20.05
CA SER A 27 0.14 -1.26 20.44
C SER A 27 1.59 -1.76 20.50
N ALA A 28 2.20 -1.69 21.68
CA ALA A 28 3.47 -2.32 21.93
C ALA A 28 3.27 -3.83 21.86
N SER A 29 3.42 -4.41 20.67
CA SER A 29 3.74 -5.83 20.58
C SER A 29 5.07 -6.02 21.29
N GLY A 30 5.19 -7.06 22.13
CA GLY A 30 6.41 -7.30 22.90
C GLY A 30 7.63 -7.38 21.96
N THR A 31 8.79 -7.10 22.51
CA THR A 31 10.09 -7.21 21.82
C THR A 31 10.24 -8.59 21.16
N ILE A 32 10.58 -8.62 19.86
CA ILE A 32 10.80 -9.86 19.10
C ILE A 32 12.29 -9.99 18.79
N THR A 33 12.90 -11.12 19.17
CA THR A 33 14.26 -11.45 18.79
C THR A 33 14.28 -12.19 17.46
N ALA A 34 15.03 -11.70 16.49
CA ALA A 34 15.18 -12.24 15.15
C ALA A 34 16.67 -12.36 14.78
N GLY A 35 17.31 -13.46 15.14
CA GLY A 35 18.75 -13.67 14.96
C GLY A 35 19.58 -12.63 15.71
N LYS A 36 20.38 -11.83 14.98
CA LYS A 36 21.17 -10.71 15.53
C LYS A 36 20.35 -9.42 15.73
N PHE A 37 19.08 -9.43 15.37
CA PHE A 37 18.21 -8.27 15.40
C PHE A 37 17.19 -8.35 16.53
N THR A 38 16.75 -7.19 16.97
CA THR A 38 15.69 -7.06 17.96
C THR A 38 14.66 -6.07 17.45
N ILE A 39 13.45 -6.53 17.14
CA ILE A 39 12.33 -5.64 16.82
C ILE A 39 11.81 -5.10 18.14
N VAL A 40 12.08 -3.83 18.40
CA VAL A 40 11.77 -3.19 19.69
C VAL A 40 10.33 -2.68 19.77
N ALA A 41 9.73 -2.39 18.61
CA ALA A 41 8.34 -1.95 18.50
C ALA A 41 7.80 -2.20 17.10
N THR A 42 6.49 -2.48 17.00
CA THR A 42 5.69 -2.31 15.80
C THR A 42 4.65 -1.23 16.09
N MET A 43 4.76 -0.10 15.37
CA MET A 43 3.98 1.11 15.62
C MET A 43 2.96 1.31 14.52
N THR A 44 1.68 1.35 14.91
CA THR A 44 0.56 1.56 14.00
C THR A 44 0.14 3.02 13.98
N ASP A 45 -0.22 3.54 12.80
CA ASP A 45 -0.55 4.95 12.58
C ASP A 45 -1.94 5.19 12.00
N GLY A 46 -2.70 4.11 11.70
CA GLY A 46 -4.05 4.23 11.12
C GLY A 46 -4.08 4.83 9.72
N ALA A 47 -2.96 4.75 8.98
CA ALA A 47 -2.74 5.39 7.68
C ALA A 47 -2.74 6.94 7.75
N ASP A 48 -2.44 7.50 8.92
CA ASP A 48 -2.25 8.93 9.15
C ASP A 48 -0.75 9.27 9.11
N THR A 49 -0.34 10.12 8.17
CA THR A 49 1.07 10.49 7.96
C THR A 49 1.64 11.32 9.13
N VAL A 50 0.81 12.10 9.82
CA VAL A 50 1.23 12.86 11.01
C VAL A 50 1.50 11.91 12.18
N ALA A 51 0.61 10.93 12.38
CA ALA A 51 0.82 9.88 13.37
C ALA A 51 2.04 9.01 13.03
N ALA A 52 2.27 8.69 11.76
CA ALA A 52 3.45 7.96 11.31
C ALA A 52 4.76 8.69 11.67
N LYS A 53 4.84 10.02 11.43
CA LYS A 53 5.98 10.83 11.83
C LYS A 53 6.16 10.87 13.34
N SER A 54 5.08 11.10 14.11
CA SER A 54 5.12 11.09 15.58
C SER A 54 5.60 9.75 16.14
N ASN A 55 5.19 8.64 15.53
CA ASN A 55 5.67 7.31 15.89
C ASN A 55 7.18 7.17 15.65
N ALA A 56 7.70 7.67 14.53
CA ALA A 56 9.14 7.65 14.24
C ALA A 56 9.94 8.50 15.24
N GLU A 57 9.47 9.69 15.58
CA GLU A 57 10.06 10.55 16.62
C GLU A 57 10.08 9.86 18.00
N ASN A 58 8.99 9.19 18.36
CA ASN A 58 8.89 8.42 19.60
C ASN A 58 9.87 7.24 19.61
N ALA A 59 10.02 6.51 18.50
CA ALA A 59 10.97 5.41 18.39
C ALA A 59 12.42 5.89 18.62
N LEU A 60 12.82 7.02 18.01
CA LEU A 60 14.14 7.64 18.22
C LEU A 60 14.38 8.04 19.66
N ARG A 61 13.38 8.61 20.32
CA ARG A 61 13.46 9.05 21.71
C ARG A 61 13.56 7.88 22.69
N LEU A 62 12.78 6.81 22.46
CA LEU A 62 12.72 5.65 23.36
C LEU A 62 13.90 4.68 23.14
N HIS A 63 14.45 4.66 21.94
CA HIS A 63 15.54 3.77 21.56
C HIS A 63 16.68 4.57 20.91
N PRO A 64 17.52 5.27 21.71
CA PRO A 64 18.60 6.10 21.16
C PRO A 64 19.70 5.29 20.46
N ASP A 65 19.70 3.97 20.65
CA ASP A 65 20.56 2.98 19.97
C ASP A 65 19.84 2.23 18.83
N LEU A 66 18.77 2.82 18.29
CA LEU A 66 18.04 2.25 17.15
C LEU A 66 18.96 2.18 15.92
N ALA A 67 19.09 0.98 15.34
CA ALA A 67 19.89 0.74 14.14
C ALA A 67 19.09 0.94 12.84
N ALA A 68 17.79 0.61 12.87
CA ALA A 68 16.95 0.69 11.70
C ALA A 68 15.50 1.08 12.00
N MET A 69 14.89 1.73 11.00
CA MET A 69 13.46 1.95 10.84
C MET A 69 12.98 1.22 9.59
N ALA A 70 11.95 0.38 9.72
CA ALA A 70 11.36 -0.38 8.63
C ALA A 70 9.89 0.01 8.42
N GLY A 71 9.61 0.74 7.35
CA GLY A 71 8.25 1.11 6.96
C GLY A 71 7.63 0.04 6.08
N LEU A 72 6.46 -0.49 6.45
CA LEU A 72 5.79 -1.54 5.67
C LEU A 72 4.79 -0.99 4.65
N TYR A 73 4.50 0.30 4.66
CA TYR A 73 3.66 1.02 3.69
C TYR A 73 4.40 2.21 3.09
N GLY A 74 4.03 2.60 1.87
CA GLY A 74 4.77 3.57 1.08
C GLY A 74 4.97 4.94 1.74
N TYR A 75 4.06 5.41 2.59
CA TYR A 75 4.17 6.69 3.29
C TYR A 75 5.03 6.64 4.57
N ASN A 76 5.34 5.44 5.09
CA ASN A 76 6.16 5.32 6.31
C ASN A 76 7.62 5.74 6.10
N PRO A 77 8.34 5.34 5.01
CA PRO A 77 9.73 5.77 4.83
C PRO A 77 9.92 7.30 4.78
N PRO A 78 9.10 8.10 4.06
CA PRO A 78 9.16 9.55 4.13
C PRO A 78 8.94 10.12 5.54
N ALA A 79 7.96 9.59 6.28
CA ALA A 79 7.68 10.02 7.64
C ALA A 79 8.86 9.72 8.59
N CYS A 80 9.48 8.54 8.46
CA CYS A 80 10.70 8.19 9.18
C CYS A 80 11.86 9.14 8.84
N LEU A 81 12.02 9.48 7.55
CA LEU A 81 13.08 10.38 7.09
C LEU A 81 12.92 11.78 7.68
N GLU A 82 11.71 12.32 7.70
CA GLU A 82 11.44 13.62 8.34
C GLU A 82 11.79 13.61 9.82
N ALA A 83 11.36 12.58 10.58
CA ALA A 83 11.68 12.44 11.99
C ALA A 83 13.20 12.36 12.25
N VAL A 84 13.92 11.62 11.41
CA VAL A 84 15.39 11.49 11.49
C VAL A 84 16.08 12.82 11.21
N ARG A 85 15.63 13.57 10.20
CA ARG A 85 16.16 14.91 9.87
C ARG A 85 15.93 15.91 11.01
N ASP A 86 14.72 15.90 11.60
CA ASP A 86 14.40 16.78 12.75
C ASP A 86 15.24 16.44 13.97
N ALA A 87 15.44 15.17 14.28
CA ALA A 87 16.31 14.73 15.37
C ALA A 87 17.79 15.11 15.14
N ALA A 88 18.29 14.96 13.91
CA ALA A 88 19.64 15.36 13.55
C ALA A 88 19.83 16.87 13.70
N LYS A 89 18.85 17.67 13.24
CA LYS A 89 18.86 19.13 13.40
C LYS A 89 18.86 19.56 14.87
N ALA A 90 18.02 18.91 15.70
CA ALA A 90 17.90 19.22 17.11
C ALA A 90 19.16 18.86 17.91
N SER A 91 19.82 17.74 17.58
CA SER A 91 21.03 17.27 18.26
C SER A 91 22.33 17.87 17.72
N GLY A 92 22.31 18.46 16.55
CA GLY A 92 23.50 18.91 15.83
C GLY A 92 24.40 17.76 15.33
N LYS A 93 23.90 16.51 15.34
CA LYS A 93 24.65 15.31 14.95
C LYS A 93 23.89 14.55 13.87
N PRO A 94 24.58 13.99 12.85
CA PRO A 94 23.93 13.10 11.88
C PRO A 94 23.35 11.90 12.60
N ALA A 95 22.15 11.49 12.22
CA ALA A 95 21.56 10.26 12.73
C ALA A 95 22.23 9.05 12.09
N SER A 96 22.49 8.02 12.88
CA SER A 96 23.07 6.75 12.43
C SER A 96 22.03 5.70 12.03
N VAL A 97 20.74 6.03 12.20
CA VAL A 97 19.62 5.13 11.90
C VAL A 97 19.45 4.93 10.39
N ARG A 98 19.38 3.70 9.95
CA ARG A 98 19.08 3.34 8.55
C ARG A 98 17.58 3.24 8.33
N ILE A 99 17.10 3.72 7.19
CA ILE A 99 15.68 3.69 6.83
C ILE A 99 15.49 2.72 5.67
N PHE A 100 14.52 1.83 5.83
CA PHE A 100 14.07 0.85 4.84
C PHE A 100 12.57 0.97 4.66
N GLY A 101 12.05 0.61 3.48
CA GLY A 101 10.63 0.72 3.26
C GLY A 101 10.03 -0.11 2.15
N PHE A 102 8.80 0.23 1.87
CA PHE A 102 8.01 -0.27 0.75
C PHE A 102 7.64 0.88 -0.17
N ASP A 103 7.38 0.53 -1.42
CA ASP A 103 6.95 1.37 -2.52
C ASP A 103 7.97 2.44 -2.97
N GLY A 104 7.72 2.98 -4.16
CA GLY A 104 8.58 3.95 -4.83
C GLY A 104 7.99 5.36 -4.86
N LEU A 105 7.41 5.85 -3.74
CA LEU A 105 6.94 7.23 -3.69
C LEU A 105 8.11 8.20 -3.92
N GLU A 106 7.83 9.32 -4.59
CA GLU A 106 8.85 10.30 -4.96
C GLU A 106 9.76 10.71 -3.77
N PRO A 107 9.25 11.02 -2.55
CA PRO A 107 10.12 11.36 -1.43
C PRO A 107 11.03 10.20 -0.98
N THR A 108 10.56 8.93 -1.10
CA THR A 108 11.37 7.75 -0.81
C THR A 108 12.51 7.60 -1.82
N LEU A 109 12.21 7.74 -3.12
CA LEU A 109 13.22 7.66 -4.18
C LEU A 109 14.24 8.81 -4.06
N ALA A 110 13.80 10.02 -3.76
CA ALA A 110 14.68 11.15 -3.49
C ALA A 110 15.60 10.88 -2.28
N GLY A 111 15.07 10.30 -1.20
CA GLY A 111 15.84 9.88 -0.03
C GLY A 111 16.88 8.80 -0.34
N ILE A 112 16.58 7.86 -1.25
CA ILE A 112 17.53 6.85 -1.72
C ILE A 112 18.64 7.49 -2.54
N LYS A 113 18.33 8.42 -3.45
CA LYS A 113 19.32 9.15 -4.25
C LYS A 113 20.28 9.95 -3.38
N SER A 114 19.76 10.63 -2.36
CA SER A 114 20.58 11.38 -1.39
C SER A 114 21.39 10.47 -0.46
N GLY A 115 20.98 9.18 -0.32
CA GLY A 115 21.60 8.21 0.60
C GLY A 115 21.06 8.27 2.02
N GLU A 116 19.98 9.01 2.26
CA GLU A 116 19.32 9.11 3.57
C GLU A 116 18.35 7.94 3.83
N ILE A 117 17.77 7.35 2.77
CA ILE A 117 17.05 6.08 2.81
C ILE A 117 17.93 5.01 2.19
N THR A 118 18.10 3.88 2.87
CA THR A 118 18.98 2.79 2.43
C THR A 118 18.42 2.05 1.23
N GLY A 119 17.11 1.82 1.21
CA GLY A 119 16.41 1.19 0.11
C GLY A 119 14.96 0.88 0.40
N THR A 120 14.26 0.41 -0.62
CA THR A 120 12.83 0.13 -0.57
C THR A 120 12.48 -1.10 -1.42
N ILE A 121 11.38 -1.74 -1.07
CA ILE A 121 10.78 -2.87 -1.80
C ILE A 121 9.64 -2.31 -2.65
N VAL A 122 9.82 -2.29 -3.97
CA VAL A 122 8.88 -1.64 -4.89
C VAL A 122 7.97 -2.68 -5.54
N GLN A 123 6.68 -2.47 -5.46
CA GLN A 123 5.66 -3.18 -6.21
C GLN A 123 5.72 -2.77 -7.69
N GLN A 124 5.03 -3.49 -8.56
CA GLN A 124 4.99 -3.20 -9.99
C GLN A 124 3.55 -2.91 -10.45
N PRO A 125 2.99 -1.73 -10.13
CA PRO A 125 1.60 -1.40 -10.49
C PRO A 125 1.35 -1.42 -12.00
N PHE A 126 2.35 -1.09 -12.82
CA PHE A 126 2.27 -1.23 -14.28
C PHE A 126 1.88 -2.66 -14.68
N GLU A 127 2.52 -3.66 -14.09
CA GLU A 127 2.22 -5.06 -14.36
C GLU A 127 0.83 -5.45 -13.82
N TYR A 128 0.36 -4.86 -12.72
CA TYR A 128 -1.01 -5.09 -12.24
C TYR A 128 -2.02 -4.71 -13.33
N GLY A 129 -1.86 -3.54 -13.93
CA GLY A 129 -2.72 -3.09 -15.05
C GLY A 129 -2.59 -3.97 -16.28
N TYR A 130 -1.37 -4.18 -16.75
CA TYR A 130 -1.08 -4.89 -17.99
C TYR A 130 -1.52 -6.36 -17.93
N GLN A 131 -1.11 -7.09 -16.90
CA GLN A 131 -1.42 -8.53 -16.75
C GLN A 131 -2.91 -8.77 -16.45
N SER A 132 -3.56 -7.88 -15.70
CA SER A 132 -5.01 -7.97 -15.47
C SER A 132 -5.80 -7.88 -16.74
N MET A 133 -5.48 -6.92 -17.62
CA MET A 133 -6.16 -6.77 -18.91
C MET A 133 -5.91 -7.95 -19.84
N LYS A 134 -4.68 -8.46 -19.91
CA LYS A 134 -4.36 -9.67 -20.69
C LYS A 134 -5.15 -10.88 -20.21
N SER A 135 -5.20 -11.09 -18.91
CA SER A 135 -5.93 -12.22 -18.30
C SER A 135 -7.42 -12.11 -18.55
N LEU A 136 -7.99 -10.90 -18.35
CA LEU A 136 -9.42 -10.69 -18.59
C LEU A 136 -9.80 -10.91 -20.06
N LYS A 137 -8.97 -10.43 -21.01
CA LYS A 137 -9.20 -10.66 -22.44
C LYS A 137 -9.16 -12.16 -22.76
N ALA A 138 -8.15 -12.89 -22.27
CA ALA A 138 -8.06 -14.34 -22.47
C ALA A 138 -9.27 -15.08 -21.87
N LEU A 139 -9.67 -14.75 -20.65
CA LEU A 139 -10.85 -15.35 -20.00
C LEU A 139 -12.15 -15.06 -20.75
N ALA A 140 -12.32 -13.84 -21.26
CA ALA A 140 -13.49 -13.45 -22.06
C ALA A 140 -13.54 -14.18 -23.40
N ASP A 141 -12.39 -14.52 -23.97
CA ASP A 141 -12.27 -15.32 -25.22
C ASP A 141 -12.35 -16.84 -24.96
N GLY A 142 -12.58 -17.26 -23.71
CA GLY A 142 -12.60 -18.68 -23.33
C GLY A 142 -11.23 -19.36 -23.33
N GLN A 143 -10.14 -18.57 -23.33
CA GLN A 143 -8.77 -19.10 -23.32
C GLN A 143 -8.28 -19.37 -21.90
N PRO A 144 -7.49 -20.44 -21.68
CA PRO A 144 -6.91 -20.70 -20.38
C PRO A 144 -5.82 -19.67 -20.04
N VAL A 145 -5.73 -19.32 -18.75
CA VAL A 145 -4.65 -18.48 -18.23
C VAL A 145 -3.81 -19.32 -17.25
N THR A 146 -2.52 -19.41 -17.53
CA THR A 146 -1.59 -20.12 -16.63
C THR A 146 -1.41 -19.35 -15.33
N SER A 147 -1.65 -20.00 -14.20
CA SER A 147 -1.51 -19.41 -12.88
C SER A 147 -1.10 -20.48 -11.86
N ARG A 148 -0.52 -20.06 -10.75
CA ARG A 148 -0.25 -20.95 -9.61
C ARG A 148 -1.34 -20.75 -8.55
N ASN A 149 -2.21 -21.74 -8.41
CA ASN A 149 -3.34 -21.67 -7.46
C ASN A 149 -4.22 -20.41 -7.63
N GLY A 150 -4.48 -20.02 -8.89
CA GLY A 150 -5.26 -18.82 -9.18
C GLY A 150 -4.52 -17.50 -8.93
N THR A 151 -3.19 -17.54 -8.77
CA THR A 151 -2.34 -16.35 -8.59
C THR A 151 -1.36 -16.22 -9.75
N ILE A 152 -1.25 -15.01 -10.27
CA ILE A 152 -0.17 -14.58 -11.15
C ILE A 152 0.73 -13.72 -10.28
N ASP A 153 1.85 -14.29 -9.86
CA ASP A 153 2.84 -13.61 -9.03
C ASP A 153 3.55 -12.52 -9.85
N ILE A 154 3.53 -11.31 -9.32
CA ILE A 154 4.22 -10.15 -9.87
C ILE A 154 5.32 -9.78 -8.87
N PRO A 155 6.57 -10.17 -9.15
CA PRO A 155 7.65 -10.03 -8.19
C PRO A 155 7.96 -8.57 -7.87
N VAL A 156 8.41 -8.31 -6.66
CA VAL A 156 8.88 -6.99 -6.23
C VAL A 156 10.26 -6.69 -6.78
N LYS A 157 10.64 -5.39 -6.77
CA LYS A 157 12.01 -4.93 -7.02
C LYS A 157 12.61 -4.34 -5.75
N VAL A 158 13.84 -4.72 -5.44
CA VAL A 158 14.62 -4.09 -4.38
C VAL A 158 15.34 -2.89 -4.98
N ILE A 159 15.00 -1.68 -4.53
CA ILE A 159 15.59 -0.44 -5.02
C ILE A 159 16.52 0.15 -3.96
N THR A 160 17.74 0.37 -4.36
CA THR A 160 18.81 1.00 -3.59
C THR A 160 19.48 2.09 -4.43
N LYS A 161 20.46 2.79 -3.85
CA LYS A 161 21.24 3.82 -4.57
C LYS A 161 21.93 3.28 -5.82
N ASP A 162 22.29 1.98 -5.83
CA ASP A 162 23.03 1.36 -6.92
C ASP A 162 22.19 1.11 -8.17
N ASN A 163 20.87 0.96 -8.01
CA ASN A 163 19.97 0.58 -9.11
C ASN A 163 18.77 1.53 -9.33
N ILE A 164 18.68 2.62 -8.58
CA ILE A 164 17.55 3.56 -8.71
C ILE A 164 17.53 4.25 -10.09
N ALA A 165 18.66 4.66 -10.62
CA ALA A 165 18.70 5.36 -11.91
C ALA A 165 18.21 4.48 -13.08
N PRO A 166 18.68 3.23 -13.27
CA PRO A 166 18.11 2.34 -14.29
C PRO A 166 16.64 1.98 -14.01
N HIS A 167 16.19 1.90 -12.75
CA HIS A 167 14.79 1.68 -12.43
C HIS A 167 13.91 2.82 -12.93
N GLU A 168 14.25 4.07 -12.59
CA GLU A 168 13.49 5.25 -13.02
C GLU A 168 13.50 5.41 -14.55
N ALA A 169 14.63 5.16 -15.21
CA ALA A 169 14.72 5.23 -16.67
C ALA A 169 13.80 4.19 -17.33
N ALA A 170 13.76 2.96 -16.81
CA ALA A 170 12.88 1.92 -17.31
C ALA A 170 11.40 2.27 -17.09
N LEU A 171 11.05 2.79 -15.92
CA LEU A 171 9.68 3.22 -15.61
C LEU A 171 9.25 4.38 -16.53
N ALA A 172 10.11 5.39 -16.70
CA ALA A 172 9.83 6.52 -17.59
C ALA A 172 9.58 6.07 -19.04
N GLU A 173 10.34 5.09 -19.55
CA GLU A 173 10.12 4.54 -20.89
C GLU A 173 8.79 3.77 -21.00
N LEU A 174 8.42 3.00 -19.97
CA LEU A 174 7.11 2.33 -19.91
C LEU A 174 5.96 3.35 -19.93
N MET A 175 6.06 4.40 -19.11
CA MET A 175 5.06 5.48 -19.04
C MET A 175 4.94 6.22 -20.38
N LYS A 176 6.05 6.52 -21.03
CA LYS A 176 6.10 7.17 -22.34
C LYS A 176 5.47 6.30 -23.42
N SER A 177 5.81 5.00 -23.46
CA SER A 177 5.24 4.06 -24.43
C SER A 177 3.73 3.92 -24.28
N ALA A 178 3.23 3.91 -23.04
CA ALA A 178 1.81 3.86 -22.74
C ALA A 178 1.06 5.14 -23.16
N ALA A 179 1.68 6.31 -22.95
CA ALA A 179 1.10 7.61 -23.37
C ALA A 179 1.00 7.75 -24.90
N ALA A 180 1.87 7.07 -25.64
CA ALA A 180 1.86 7.04 -27.10
C ALA A 180 0.94 5.92 -27.67
N ALA A 181 0.22 5.20 -26.82
CA ALA A 181 -0.62 4.07 -27.23
C ALA A 181 -1.77 4.51 -28.14
N THR A 182 -1.99 3.76 -29.20
CA THR A 182 -3.08 4.03 -30.14
C THR A 182 -4.44 3.83 -29.48
N PRO A 183 -5.41 4.73 -29.68
CA PRO A 183 -6.79 4.51 -29.22
C PRO A 183 -7.37 3.20 -29.75
N PRO A 184 -8.24 2.53 -28.99
CA PRO A 184 -8.87 1.30 -29.43
C PRO A 184 -9.80 1.55 -30.62
N PRO A 185 -10.04 0.53 -31.50
CA PRO A 185 -11.02 0.65 -32.57
C PRO A 185 -12.43 0.86 -32.02
N ALA A 186 -13.27 1.53 -32.80
CA ALA A 186 -14.67 1.71 -32.45
C ALA A 186 -15.36 0.35 -32.23
N GLY A 187 -16.11 0.20 -31.13
CA GLY A 187 -16.77 -1.06 -30.79
C GLY A 187 -15.86 -2.12 -30.15
N ALA A 188 -14.63 -1.78 -29.81
CA ALA A 188 -13.73 -2.69 -29.10
C ALA A 188 -14.35 -3.16 -27.76
N PRO A 189 -14.14 -4.43 -27.36
CA PRO A 189 -14.68 -4.97 -26.11
C PRO A 189 -14.14 -4.20 -24.91
N ARG A 190 -15.05 -3.83 -23.99
CA ARG A 190 -14.72 -3.00 -22.82
C ARG A 190 -14.39 -3.86 -21.61
N PHE A 191 -13.24 -3.59 -21.00
CA PHE A 191 -12.80 -4.13 -19.72
C PHE A 191 -12.64 -3.00 -18.71
N VAL A 192 -12.86 -3.30 -17.44
CA VAL A 192 -12.82 -2.29 -16.38
C VAL A 192 -11.70 -2.62 -15.41
N PHE A 193 -10.93 -1.59 -15.02
CA PHE A 193 -9.94 -1.65 -13.97
C PHE A 193 -10.34 -0.70 -12.84
N ILE A 194 -10.53 -1.22 -11.62
CA ILE A 194 -11.03 -0.45 -10.46
C ILE A 194 -9.96 -0.42 -9.38
N THR A 195 -9.56 0.77 -8.96
CA THR A 195 -8.60 0.99 -7.86
C THR A 195 -9.31 1.15 -6.50
N ASN A 196 -8.54 1.26 -5.40
CA ASN A 196 -9.07 1.53 -4.07
C ASN A 196 -9.02 3.02 -3.68
N ASN A 197 -8.33 3.85 -4.46
CA ASN A 197 -8.20 5.30 -4.27
C ASN A 197 -7.71 5.97 -5.55
N ASN A 198 -7.49 7.28 -5.50
CA ASN A 198 -7.02 8.10 -6.62
C ASN A 198 -5.55 8.55 -6.49
N SER A 199 -4.71 7.79 -5.79
CA SER A 199 -3.29 8.14 -5.63
C SER A 199 -2.48 7.93 -6.92
N SER A 200 -1.34 8.61 -7.03
CA SER A 200 -0.40 8.49 -8.16
C SER A 200 0.22 7.10 -8.32
N PHE A 201 0.16 6.24 -7.31
CA PHE A 201 0.50 4.82 -7.41
C PHE A 201 -0.24 4.14 -8.57
N TRP A 202 -1.48 4.52 -8.82
CA TRP A 202 -2.32 3.95 -9.87
C TRP A 202 -2.05 4.51 -11.26
N ASP A 203 -1.25 5.58 -11.40
CA ASP A 203 -0.86 6.11 -12.72
C ASP A 203 -0.02 5.09 -13.50
N GLU A 204 0.85 4.34 -12.81
CA GLU A 204 1.61 3.24 -13.42
C GLU A 204 0.68 2.10 -13.89
N ALA A 205 -0.31 1.73 -13.08
CA ALA A 205 -1.28 0.71 -13.48
C ALA A 205 -2.12 1.16 -14.68
N ARG A 206 -2.50 2.44 -14.72
CA ARG A 206 -3.17 3.04 -15.89
C ARG A 206 -2.31 2.92 -17.14
N ALA A 207 -1.01 3.19 -17.03
CA ALA A 207 -0.07 3.04 -18.15
C ALA A 207 -0.01 1.57 -18.62
N GLY A 208 0.03 0.61 -17.71
CA GLY A 208 -0.04 -0.82 -18.04
C GLY A 208 -1.35 -1.19 -18.75
N CYS A 209 -2.48 -0.66 -18.29
CA CYS A 209 -3.78 -0.81 -18.93
C CYS A 209 -3.79 -0.25 -20.36
N LEU A 210 -3.24 0.96 -20.57
CA LEU A 210 -3.16 1.60 -21.89
C LEU A 210 -2.28 0.80 -22.86
N LYS A 211 -1.17 0.25 -22.39
CA LYS A 211 -0.33 -0.65 -23.19
C LYS A 211 -1.12 -1.89 -23.62
N ALA A 212 -1.80 -2.54 -22.67
CA ALA A 212 -2.64 -3.71 -22.98
C ALA A 212 -3.79 -3.35 -23.93
N GLN A 213 -4.41 -2.18 -23.75
CA GLN A 213 -5.47 -1.66 -24.64
C GLN A 213 -5.00 -1.62 -26.09
N ALA A 214 -3.82 -1.02 -26.33
CA ALA A 214 -3.26 -0.91 -27.69
C ALA A 214 -2.88 -2.26 -28.31
N GLU A 215 -2.27 -3.15 -27.52
CA GLU A 215 -1.81 -4.46 -28.01
C GLU A 215 -2.95 -5.44 -28.25
N LEU A 216 -4.02 -5.39 -27.44
CA LEU A 216 -5.12 -6.35 -27.50
C LEU A 216 -6.35 -5.84 -28.25
N GLY A 217 -6.34 -4.60 -28.71
CA GLY A 217 -7.48 -3.99 -29.39
C GLY A 217 -8.75 -3.93 -28.52
N ILE A 218 -8.58 -3.62 -27.24
CA ILE A 218 -9.67 -3.52 -26.25
C ILE A 218 -9.86 -2.07 -25.79
N THR A 219 -11.01 -1.78 -25.19
CA THR A 219 -11.23 -0.53 -24.46
C THR A 219 -11.05 -0.78 -22.97
N VAL A 220 -10.20 0.02 -22.29
CA VAL A 220 -10.05 -0.03 -20.85
C VAL A 220 -10.75 1.16 -20.20
N ASP A 221 -11.74 0.87 -19.36
CA ASP A 221 -12.42 1.83 -18.49
C ASP A 221 -11.71 1.82 -17.13
N PHE A 222 -10.82 2.80 -16.91
CA PHE A 222 -10.01 2.90 -15.70
C PHE A 222 -10.73 3.77 -14.67
N GLN A 223 -11.17 3.16 -13.56
CA GLN A 223 -12.01 3.78 -12.55
C GLN A 223 -11.27 3.93 -11.23
N MET A 224 -11.21 5.16 -10.70
CA MET A 224 -10.66 5.47 -9.39
C MET A 224 -11.76 6.07 -8.52
N PRO A 225 -12.10 5.48 -7.35
CA PRO A 225 -13.02 6.11 -6.42
C PRO A 225 -12.38 7.41 -5.88
N ASP A 226 -13.22 8.40 -5.63
CA ASP A 226 -12.81 9.72 -5.12
C ASP A 226 -12.26 9.67 -3.69
N ARG A 227 -12.65 8.64 -2.93
CA ARG A 227 -12.23 8.41 -1.55
C ARG A 227 -11.88 6.95 -1.31
N GLN A 228 -10.94 6.70 -0.39
CA GLN A 228 -10.56 5.36 0.04
C GLN A 228 -11.57 4.81 1.04
N GLU A 229 -12.80 4.58 0.58
CA GLU A 229 -13.91 4.04 1.34
C GLU A 229 -14.61 2.93 0.55
N VAL A 230 -15.03 1.87 1.24
CA VAL A 230 -15.76 0.75 0.63
C VAL A 230 -17.02 1.23 -0.08
N SER A 231 -17.75 2.17 0.51
CA SER A 231 -18.98 2.74 -0.08
C SER A 231 -18.71 3.47 -1.40
N ALA A 232 -17.63 4.24 -1.49
CA ALA A 232 -17.24 4.93 -2.72
C ALA A 232 -16.84 3.94 -3.82
N GLN A 233 -16.08 2.91 -3.47
CA GLN A 233 -15.72 1.86 -4.44
C GLN A 233 -16.94 1.04 -4.88
N ASN A 234 -17.86 0.71 -3.97
CA ASN A 234 -19.10 0.00 -4.30
C ASN A 234 -19.97 0.81 -5.28
N ALA A 235 -20.06 2.13 -5.12
CA ALA A 235 -20.77 2.99 -6.07
C ALA A 235 -20.16 2.93 -7.49
N VAL A 236 -18.82 2.85 -7.59
CA VAL A 236 -18.13 2.62 -8.89
C VAL A 236 -18.52 1.25 -9.45
N ILE A 237 -18.52 0.20 -8.63
CA ILE A 237 -18.88 -1.17 -9.05
C ILE A 237 -20.33 -1.20 -9.58
N GLU A 238 -21.27 -0.59 -8.88
CA GLU A 238 -22.68 -0.51 -9.31
C GLU A 238 -22.82 0.16 -10.68
N ASN A 239 -22.13 1.28 -10.90
CA ASN A 239 -22.10 1.96 -12.19
C ASN A 239 -21.53 1.06 -13.30
N VAL A 240 -20.50 0.27 -13.02
CA VAL A 240 -19.91 -0.68 -13.97
C VAL A 240 -20.88 -1.81 -14.30
N LEU A 241 -21.56 -2.36 -13.29
CA LEU A 241 -22.54 -3.45 -13.46
C LEU A 241 -23.76 -3.06 -14.28
N ASN A 242 -24.08 -1.76 -14.34
CA ASN A 242 -25.17 -1.20 -15.14
C ASN A 242 -24.80 -1.00 -16.62
N LYS A 243 -23.52 -1.21 -17.01
CA LYS A 243 -23.06 -1.10 -18.40
C LYS A 243 -22.99 -2.48 -19.05
N PRO A 244 -23.89 -2.79 -20.01
CA PRO A 244 -24.05 -4.16 -20.57
C PRO A 244 -22.90 -4.60 -21.48
N ASP A 245 -22.06 -3.67 -21.93
CA ASP A 245 -20.91 -3.93 -22.82
C ASP A 245 -19.64 -4.36 -22.08
N THR A 246 -19.65 -4.39 -20.72
CA THR A 246 -18.53 -4.86 -19.91
C THR A 246 -18.24 -6.34 -20.17
N LYS A 247 -16.98 -6.67 -20.47
CA LYS A 247 -16.49 -8.03 -20.76
C LYS A 247 -15.65 -8.65 -19.64
N GLY A 248 -15.22 -7.85 -18.66
CA GLY A 248 -14.47 -8.31 -17.50
C GLY A 248 -14.10 -7.17 -16.58
N VAL A 249 -13.85 -7.49 -15.32
CA VAL A 249 -13.52 -6.52 -14.26
C VAL A 249 -12.26 -6.97 -13.50
N ALA A 250 -11.30 -6.07 -13.38
CA ALA A 250 -10.17 -6.16 -12.47
C ALA A 250 -10.37 -5.17 -11.31
N ILE A 251 -10.17 -5.60 -10.07
CA ILE A 251 -10.41 -4.76 -8.88
C ILE A 251 -9.38 -5.02 -7.79
N THR A 252 -8.88 -3.95 -7.14
CA THR A 252 -8.22 -4.06 -5.85
C THR A 252 -9.26 -4.01 -4.74
N VAL A 253 -9.33 -5.05 -3.93
CA VAL A 253 -10.40 -5.22 -2.93
C VAL A 253 -10.05 -4.48 -1.65
N MET A 254 -10.94 -3.63 -1.16
CA MET A 254 -10.73 -2.87 0.08
C MET A 254 -11.09 -3.68 1.33
N SER A 255 -12.14 -4.49 1.25
CA SER A 255 -12.59 -5.36 2.34
C SER A 255 -13.26 -6.60 1.76
N ALA A 256 -12.59 -7.75 1.88
CA ALA A 256 -13.08 -9.01 1.32
C ALA A 256 -14.49 -9.39 1.87
N ASP A 257 -14.70 -9.17 3.18
CA ASP A 257 -15.95 -9.50 3.83
C ASP A 257 -17.08 -8.52 3.46
N ALA A 258 -16.80 -7.20 3.56
CA ALA A 258 -17.82 -6.18 3.28
C ALA A 258 -18.19 -6.10 1.78
N GLN A 259 -17.36 -6.63 0.89
CA GLN A 259 -17.54 -6.59 -0.56
C GLN A 259 -17.90 -7.96 -1.16
N ALA A 260 -18.12 -8.99 -0.35
CA ALA A 260 -18.40 -10.33 -0.83
C ALA A 260 -19.57 -10.38 -1.84
N ASP A 261 -20.68 -9.70 -1.54
CA ASP A 261 -21.88 -9.71 -2.38
C ASP A 261 -21.67 -8.98 -3.71
N VAL A 262 -20.98 -7.83 -3.71
CA VAL A 262 -20.72 -7.09 -4.95
C VAL A 262 -19.71 -7.79 -5.83
N LEU A 263 -18.70 -8.46 -5.25
CA LEU A 263 -17.76 -9.29 -5.98
C LEU A 263 -18.45 -10.50 -6.63
N ALA A 264 -19.36 -11.15 -5.90
CA ALA A 264 -20.18 -12.22 -6.44
C ALA A 264 -21.10 -11.74 -7.58
N ALA A 265 -21.69 -10.55 -7.45
CA ALA A 265 -22.51 -9.94 -8.49
C ALA A 265 -21.72 -9.63 -9.78
N ILE A 266 -20.46 -9.19 -9.67
CA ILE A 266 -19.57 -9.03 -10.82
C ILE A 266 -19.31 -10.39 -11.48
N ALA A 267 -18.87 -11.37 -10.69
CA ALA A 267 -18.47 -12.68 -11.20
C ALA A 267 -19.62 -13.48 -11.82
N ALA A 268 -20.86 -13.20 -11.43
CA ALA A 268 -22.08 -13.78 -12.05
C ALA A 268 -22.31 -13.24 -13.48
N LYS A 269 -21.78 -12.08 -13.83
CA LYS A 269 -21.99 -11.44 -15.15
C LYS A 269 -20.79 -11.56 -16.07
N VAL A 270 -19.56 -11.39 -15.52
CA VAL A 270 -18.32 -11.33 -16.31
C VAL A 270 -17.14 -11.91 -15.53
N PRO A 271 -16.04 -12.31 -16.20
CA PRO A 271 -14.81 -12.66 -15.51
C PRO A 271 -14.37 -11.57 -14.53
N LEU A 272 -14.08 -11.98 -13.29
CA LEU A 272 -13.55 -11.15 -12.22
C LEU A 272 -12.11 -11.58 -11.93
N VAL A 273 -11.18 -10.63 -11.91
CA VAL A 273 -9.83 -10.80 -11.37
C VAL A 273 -9.58 -9.75 -10.29
N THR A 274 -8.76 -10.09 -9.31
CA THR A 274 -8.30 -9.15 -8.29
C THR A 274 -6.85 -8.77 -8.53
N HIS A 275 -6.43 -7.61 -8.05
CA HIS A 275 -5.04 -7.18 -8.12
C HIS A 275 -4.66 -6.40 -6.86
N ASP A 276 -3.35 -6.31 -6.54
CA ASP A 276 -2.79 -5.60 -5.38
C ASP A 276 -3.32 -6.15 -4.03
N SER A 277 -4.60 -5.92 -3.73
CA SER A 277 -5.28 -6.48 -2.56
C SER A 277 -6.34 -7.49 -3.00
N ASP A 278 -6.31 -8.68 -2.40
CA ASP A 278 -7.06 -9.85 -2.81
C ASP A 278 -8.31 -10.12 -1.94
N ALA A 279 -9.21 -10.92 -2.49
CA ALA A 279 -10.32 -11.57 -1.79
C ALA A 279 -10.35 -13.08 -2.16
N PRO A 280 -9.52 -13.92 -1.54
CA PRO A 280 -9.36 -15.32 -1.92
C PRO A 280 -10.64 -16.15 -1.85
N SER A 281 -11.57 -15.79 -0.95
CA SER A 281 -12.88 -16.44 -0.78
C SER A 281 -13.93 -15.98 -1.80
N SER A 282 -13.64 -14.96 -2.61
CA SER A 282 -14.54 -14.50 -3.66
C SER A 282 -14.50 -15.40 -4.89
N PRO A 283 -15.50 -15.36 -5.80
CA PRO A 283 -15.50 -16.14 -7.03
C PRO A 283 -14.56 -15.58 -8.13
N ARG A 284 -13.52 -14.84 -7.74
CA ARG A 284 -12.50 -14.36 -8.65
C ARG A 284 -11.84 -15.52 -9.41
N LYS A 285 -11.44 -15.29 -10.65
CA LYS A 285 -10.70 -16.27 -11.46
C LYS A 285 -9.21 -16.26 -11.14
N LEU A 286 -8.64 -15.05 -10.96
CA LEU A 286 -7.20 -14.85 -10.77
C LEU A 286 -6.97 -13.69 -9.83
N TYR A 287 -5.82 -13.72 -9.14
CA TYR A 287 -5.21 -12.61 -8.45
C TYR A 287 -3.90 -12.23 -9.12
N HIS A 288 -3.69 -10.94 -9.34
CA HIS A 288 -2.45 -10.36 -9.86
C HIS A 288 -1.80 -9.51 -8.78
N GLY A 289 -0.71 -9.97 -8.22
CA GLY A 289 -0.06 -9.23 -7.15
C GLY A 289 1.22 -9.88 -6.68
N MET A 290 1.88 -9.24 -5.74
CA MET A 290 3.06 -9.80 -5.10
C MET A 290 2.65 -10.76 -3.98
N ASP A 291 3.53 -11.70 -3.68
CA ASP A 291 3.51 -12.44 -2.43
C ASP A 291 4.07 -11.57 -1.30
N ASN A 292 3.20 -11.11 -0.38
CA ASN A 292 3.57 -10.18 0.68
C ASN A 292 4.59 -10.75 1.66
N TYR A 293 4.52 -12.06 1.94
CA TYR A 293 5.51 -12.73 2.78
C TYR A 293 6.89 -12.74 2.12
N SER A 294 6.97 -13.09 0.83
CA SER A 294 8.21 -13.04 0.07
C SER A 294 8.76 -11.63 -0.05
N ALA A 295 7.90 -10.63 -0.23
CA ALA A 295 8.29 -9.22 -0.23
C ALA A 295 8.88 -8.78 1.13
N GLY A 296 8.29 -9.26 2.23
CA GLY A 296 8.84 -9.08 3.58
C GLY A 296 10.22 -9.73 3.72
N ARG A 297 10.44 -10.91 3.15
CA ARG A 297 11.77 -11.54 3.12
C ARG A 297 12.79 -10.72 2.35
N GLU A 298 12.42 -10.12 1.22
CA GLU A 298 13.33 -9.22 0.49
C GLU A 298 13.71 -8.00 1.35
N LEU A 299 12.76 -7.42 2.12
CA LEU A 299 13.07 -6.38 3.09
C LEU A 299 14.05 -6.89 4.16
N GLY A 300 13.84 -8.07 4.70
CA GLY A 300 14.73 -8.71 5.67
C GLY A 300 16.14 -8.92 5.12
N LYS A 301 16.29 -9.37 3.87
CA LYS A 301 17.60 -9.52 3.18
C LYS A 301 18.30 -8.17 3.04
N LEU A 302 17.56 -7.13 2.63
CA LEU A 302 18.10 -5.78 2.49
C LEU A 302 18.59 -5.23 3.83
N ILE A 303 17.83 -5.41 4.91
CA ILE A 303 18.23 -5.00 6.27
C ILE A 303 19.48 -5.78 6.70
N ARG A 304 19.49 -7.10 6.56
CA ARG A 304 20.61 -7.96 6.98
C ARG A 304 21.91 -7.66 6.25
N SER A 305 21.83 -7.40 4.94
CA SER A 305 23.01 -7.03 4.14
C SER A 305 23.56 -5.65 4.52
N SER A 306 22.67 -4.73 4.90
CA SER A 306 23.04 -3.36 5.29
C SER A 306 23.53 -3.26 6.74
N LEU A 307 23.13 -4.19 7.61
CA LEU A 307 23.46 -4.23 9.04
C LEU A 307 24.00 -5.62 9.43
N PRO A 308 25.21 -5.99 9.00
CA PRO A 308 25.77 -7.34 9.21
C PRO A 308 25.96 -7.71 10.69
N ASP A 309 26.14 -6.70 11.55
CA ASP A 309 26.29 -6.89 12.99
C ASP A 309 24.95 -6.99 13.75
N GLY A 310 23.83 -6.74 13.06
CA GLY A 310 22.50 -6.71 13.64
C GLY A 310 22.13 -5.36 14.25
N GLY A 311 21.17 -5.38 15.18
CA GLY A 311 20.75 -4.17 15.91
C GLY A 311 19.25 -4.10 16.19
N LYS A 312 18.83 -2.99 16.79
CA LYS A 312 17.44 -2.70 17.12
C LYS A 312 16.69 -2.13 15.91
N ILE A 313 15.50 -2.65 15.66
CA ILE A 313 14.62 -2.23 14.55
C ILE A 313 13.29 -1.78 15.12
N ALA A 314 12.80 -0.62 14.70
CA ALA A 314 11.40 -0.22 14.85
C ALA A 314 10.66 -0.41 13.53
N VAL A 315 9.46 -0.97 13.60
CA VAL A 315 8.59 -1.24 12.42
C VAL A 315 7.41 -0.26 12.44
N PHE A 316 7.07 0.28 11.27
CA PHE A 316 6.00 1.27 11.09
C PHE A 316 5.01 0.79 10.04
N VAL A 317 3.73 0.91 10.33
CA VAL A 317 2.67 0.38 9.48
C VAL A 317 1.31 1.03 9.80
N GLY A 318 0.40 1.07 8.83
CA GLY A 318 -0.94 1.62 9.04
C GLY A 318 -1.75 0.83 10.06
N SER A 319 -1.86 -0.49 9.87
CA SER A 319 -2.59 -1.38 10.77
C SER A 319 -2.05 -2.81 10.67
N MET A 320 -1.94 -3.49 11.80
CA MET A 320 -1.63 -4.93 11.85
C MET A 320 -2.86 -5.83 11.63
N ASP A 321 -4.05 -5.24 11.51
CA ASP A 321 -5.26 -5.99 11.13
C ASP A 321 -5.26 -6.35 9.64
N ALA A 322 -4.50 -5.61 8.82
CA ALA A 322 -4.32 -5.90 7.41
C ALA A 322 -3.45 -7.14 7.20
N GLN A 323 -3.88 -8.04 6.31
CA GLN A 323 -3.15 -9.28 6.01
C GLN A 323 -1.76 -8.98 5.44
N ASN A 324 -1.67 -8.05 4.48
CA ASN A 324 -0.40 -7.67 3.86
C ASN A 324 0.63 -7.16 4.89
N ALA A 325 0.20 -6.40 5.89
CA ALA A 325 1.07 -5.91 6.96
C ALA A 325 1.68 -7.06 7.77
N ARG A 326 0.83 -8.02 8.18
CA ARG A 326 1.26 -9.22 8.92
C ARG A 326 2.22 -10.08 8.12
N GLU A 327 1.91 -10.32 6.85
CA GLU A 327 2.74 -11.14 5.96
C GLU A 327 4.10 -10.47 5.70
N ARG A 328 4.13 -9.16 5.40
CA ARG A 328 5.39 -8.41 5.22
C ARG A 328 6.24 -8.43 6.49
N GLN A 329 5.64 -8.20 7.65
CA GLN A 329 6.36 -8.25 8.91
C GLN A 329 6.88 -9.65 9.21
N GLN A 330 6.06 -10.69 9.04
CA GLN A 330 6.47 -12.07 9.30
C GLN A 330 7.59 -12.51 8.37
N GLY A 331 7.49 -12.21 7.08
CA GLY A 331 8.56 -12.50 6.11
C GLY A 331 9.88 -11.83 6.48
N MET A 332 9.84 -10.57 6.91
CA MET A 332 11.02 -9.83 7.39
C MET A 332 11.62 -10.52 8.63
N ILE A 333 10.80 -10.86 9.64
CA ILE A 333 11.24 -11.51 10.87
C ILE A 333 11.90 -12.87 10.57
N ASP A 334 11.28 -13.69 9.74
CA ASP A 334 11.78 -15.02 9.39
C ASP A 334 13.11 -14.94 8.65
N GLU A 335 13.26 -13.97 7.73
CA GLU A 335 14.51 -13.73 7.03
C GLU A 335 15.62 -13.24 7.96
N LEU A 336 15.32 -12.33 8.90
CA LEU A 336 16.29 -11.86 9.90
C LEU A 336 16.70 -12.94 10.88
N SER A 337 15.79 -13.89 11.16
CA SER A 337 16.01 -15.04 12.03
C SER A 337 16.78 -16.19 11.36
N ALA A 338 16.82 -16.20 10.02
CA ALA A 338 17.49 -17.26 9.27
C ALA A 338 19.00 -17.30 9.57
N LYS A 339 19.52 -18.50 9.77
CA LYS A 339 20.97 -18.68 9.89
C LYS A 339 21.64 -18.29 8.57
N PRO A 340 22.80 -17.62 8.63
CA PRO A 340 23.57 -17.25 7.43
C PRO A 340 24.02 -18.46 6.63
#